data_74805f81025fb48b85e5879ec125b757
#
_entry.id   74805f81025fb48b85e5879ec125b757
#
_cell.length_a   1.000
_cell.length_b   1.000
_cell.length_c   1.000
_cell.angle_alpha   90.00
_cell.angle_beta   90.00
_cell.angle_gamma   90.00
#
_symmetry.space_group_name_H-M   'P 1'
#
loop_
_entity.id
_entity.type
_entity.pdbx_description
1 polymer ?
#
loop_
_entity_poly.entity_id
_entity_poly.type
_entity_poly.pdbx_seq_one_letter_code
_entity_poly.pdbx_strand_id
1 'polypeptide(L)'
;ELPDSYNLIVNTEHTLIKEIRDDADKTIGDKVKPISTEIEKKNAEITTLRDSAKDGKMSEEDNGKVSELEKEVSTLRDEETKLISDYAAEQSKVKQLLDLALLGNGLLKGQDLSNFIKRSISML
;
A
#
# COMPACT_ATOMS: atom_id res chain seq x y z
N GLU A 1 3.88 -17.94 22.71
CA GLU A 1 4.03 -18.23 21.28
C GLU A 1 3.26 -17.22 20.45
N LEU A 2 3.90 -16.65 19.46
CA LEU A 2 3.25 -15.70 18.57
C LEU A 2 2.41 -16.42 17.51
N PRO A 3 1.18 -15.98 17.24
CA PRO A 3 0.42 -16.51 16.11
C PRO A 3 1.12 -16.18 14.79
N ASP A 4 0.94 -17.03 13.78
CA ASP A 4 1.48 -16.80 12.43
C ASP A 4 0.92 -15.54 11.76
N SER A 5 -0.24 -15.09 12.21
CA SER A 5 -0.83 -13.84 11.79
C SER A 5 -1.28 -13.00 12.98
N TYR A 6 -1.05 -11.70 12.90
CA TYR A 6 -1.55 -10.73 13.87
C TYR A 6 -2.07 -9.49 13.14
N ASN A 7 -3.02 -8.82 13.75
CA ASN A 7 -3.60 -7.60 13.21
C ASN A 7 -3.03 -6.38 13.93
N LEU A 8 -2.46 -5.45 13.18
CA LEU A 8 -2.12 -4.14 13.67
C LEU A 8 -3.37 -3.25 13.63
N ILE A 9 -3.83 -2.83 14.80
CA ILE A 9 -4.96 -1.91 14.91
C ILE A 9 -4.41 -0.49 15.02
N VAL A 10 -4.74 0.33 14.02
CA VAL A 10 -4.32 1.72 13.95
C VAL A 10 -5.54 2.63 14.04
N ASN A 11 -5.51 3.57 14.99
CA ASN A 11 -6.55 4.59 15.10
C ASN A 11 -6.34 5.67 14.02
N THR A 12 -7.15 5.65 12.97
CA THR A 12 -7.06 6.57 11.84
C THR A 12 -7.40 8.03 12.21
N GLU A 13 -8.02 8.24 13.35
CA GLU A 13 -8.33 9.58 13.88
C GLU A 13 -7.19 10.19 14.71
N HIS A 14 -6.17 9.41 15.02
CA HIS A 14 -5.01 9.93 15.75
C HIS A 14 -4.27 11.01 14.94
N THR A 15 -3.85 12.08 15.61
CA THR A 15 -3.17 13.22 14.97
C THR A 15 -1.97 12.81 14.14
N LEU A 16 -1.14 11.90 14.64
CA LEU A 16 0.04 11.40 13.93
C LEU A 16 -0.33 10.70 12.62
N ILE A 17 -1.41 9.92 12.60
CA ILE A 17 -1.93 9.27 11.39
C ILE A 17 -2.38 10.30 10.36
N LYS A 18 -3.09 11.34 10.80
CA LYS A 18 -3.53 12.43 9.93
C LYS A 18 -2.33 13.19 9.33
N GLU A 19 -1.32 13.49 10.14
CA GLU A 19 -0.09 14.14 9.69
C GLU A 19 0.67 13.31 8.65
N ILE A 20 0.80 12.00 8.88
CA ILE A 20 1.45 11.08 7.94
C ILE A 20 0.67 11.02 6.62
N ARG A 21 -0.65 10.91 6.68
CA ARG A 21 -1.49 10.89 5.48
C ARG A 21 -1.37 12.18 4.68
N ASP A 22 -1.44 13.33 5.34
CA ASP A 22 -1.35 14.63 4.69
C ASP A 22 0.04 14.86 4.07
N ASP A 23 1.09 14.42 4.74
CA ASP A 23 2.46 14.48 4.23
C ASP A 23 2.66 13.55 3.04
N ALA A 24 2.14 12.33 3.11
CA ALA A 24 2.16 11.38 1.99
C ALA A 24 1.43 11.93 0.76
N ASP A 25 0.25 12.50 0.95
CA ASP A 25 -0.54 13.09 -0.13
C ASP A 25 0.20 14.25 -0.81
N LYS A 26 0.90 15.09 -0.05
CA LYS A 26 1.73 16.17 -0.59
C LYS A 26 3.01 15.69 -1.27
N THR A 27 3.62 14.63 -0.76
CA THR A 27 4.94 14.17 -1.21
C THR A 27 4.85 13.25 -2.41
N ILE A 28 3.95 12.28 -2.39
CA ILE A 28 3.81 11.26 -3.44
C ILE A 28 2.43 11.20 -4.09
N GLY A 29 1.45 11.94 -3.57
CA GLY A 29 0.08 11.92 -4.09
C GLY A 29 0.00 12.21 -5.57
N ASP A 30 0.72 13.20 -6.06
CA ASP A 30 0.77 13.57 -7.48
C ASP A 30 1.38 12.49 -8.37
N LYS A 31 2.17 11.58 -7.81
CA LYS A 31 2.76 10.43 -8.52
C LYS A 31 1.86 9.20 -8.45
N VAL A 32 1.21 8.98 -7.31
CA VAL A 32 0.36 7.81 -7.07
C VAL A 32 -1.02 7.95 -7.73
N LYS A 33 -1.64 9.13 -7.64
CA LYS A 33 -2.98 9.37 -8.22
C LYS A 33 -3.13 9.01 -9.70
N PRO A 34 -2.20 9.40 -10.59
CA PRO A 34 -2.27 8.99 -12.00
C PRO A 34 -2.20 7.48 -12.18
N ILE A 35 -1.34 6.81 -11.43
CA ILE A 35 -1.18 5.35 -11.48
C ILE A 35 -2.47 4.66 -11.02
N SER A 36 -3.04 5.07 -9.88
CA SER A 36 -4.31 4.53 -9.37
C SER A 36 -5.45 4.74 -10.36
N THR A 37 -5.54 5.92 -10.98
CA THR A 37 -6.56 6.22 -12.01
C THR A 37 -6.40 5.33 -13.24
N GLU A 38 -5.19 5.07 -13.67
CA GLU A 38 -4.91 4.19 -14.81
C GLU A 38 -5.27 2.73 -14.49
N ILE A 39 -4.97 2.27 -13.28
CA ILE A 39 -5.40 0.95 -12.79
C ILE A 39 -6.92 0.82 -12.81
N GLU A 40 -7.65 1.84 -12.33
CA GLU A 40 -9.11 1.84 -12.34
C GLU A 40 -9.68 1.75 -13.76
N LYS A 41 -9.13 2.52 -14.71
CA LYS A 41 -9.54 2.47 -16.13
C LYS A 41 -9.33 1.08 -16.73
N LYS A 42 -8.15 0.50 -16.55
CA LYS A 42 -7.82 -0.84 -17.07
C LYS A 42 -8.70 -1.92 -16.45
N ASN A 43 -8.99 -1.85 -15.16
CA ASN A 43 -9.90 -2.76 -14.48
C ASN A 43 -11.35 -2.62 -15.03
N ALA A 44 -11.79 -1.40 -15.33
CA ALA A 44 -13.10 -1.17 -15.96
C ALA A 44 -13.16 -1.77 -17.37
N GLU A 45 -12.11 -1.66 -18.16
CA GLU A 45 -12.00 -2.29 -19.49
C GLU A 45 -12.05 -3.82 -19.39
N ILE A 46 -11.31 -4.40 -18.45
CA ILE A 46 -11.33 -5.85 -18.18
C ILE A 46 -12.75 -6.31 -17.82
N THR A 47 -13.42 -5.59 -16.93
CA THR A 47 -14.80 -5.89 -16.54
C THR A 47 -15.74 -5.81 -17.74
N THR A 48 -15.64 -4.77 -18.56
CA THR A 48 -16.46 -4.60 -19.77
C THR A 48 -16.25 -5.75 -20.76
N LEU A 49 -15.01 -6.16 -21.00
CA LEU A 49 -14.70 -7.29 -21.87
C LEU A 49 -15.27 -8.61 -21.34
N ARG A 50 -15.18 -8.83 -20.05
CA ARG A 50 -15.75 -10.03 -19.40
C ARG A 50 -17.28 -10.04 -19.46
N ASP A 51 -17.91 -8.89 -19.20
CA ASP A 51 -19.36 -8.77 -19.20
C ASP A 51 -19.95 -8.84 -20.61
N SER A 52 -19.18 -8.49 -21.64
CA SER A 52 -19.60 -8.59 -23.05
C SER A 52 -19.50 -10.02 -23.61
N ALA A 53 -18.90 -10.95 -22.85
CA ALA A 53 -18.81 -12.34 -23.27
C ALA A 53 -20.18 -13.00 -23.35
N LYS A 54 -20.58 -13.40 -24.58
CA LYS A 54 -21.83 -14.14 -24.80
C LYS A 54 -21.68 -15.57 -24.29
N ASP A 55 -22.70 -16.03 -23.58
CA ASP A 55 -22.75 -17.40 -23.02
C ASP A 55 -21.56 -17.77 -22.10
N GLY A 56 -20.94 -16.77 -21.46
CA GLY A 56 -19.83 -16.98 -20.55
C GLY A 56 -18.51 -17.38 -21.23
N LYS A 57 -18.44 -17.28 -22.55
CA LYS A 57 -17.20 -17.54 -23.31
C LYS A 57 -16.72 -16.27 -24.00
N MET A 58 -15.50 -15.88 -23.67
CA MET A 58 -14.80 -14.79 -24.36
C MET A 58 -14.15 -15.32 -25.64
N SER A 59 -14.05 -14.46 -26.66
CA SER A 59 -13.25 -14.76 -27.86
C SER A 59 -11.77 -14.89 -27.51
N GLU A 60 -10.98 -15.57 -28.34
CA GLU A 60 -9.52 -15.64 -28.13
C GLU A 60 -8.87 -14.27 -28.17
N GLU A 61 -9.38 -13.36 -29.00
CA GLU A 61 -8.93 -11.98 -29.09
C GLU A 61 -9.20 -11.21 -27.78
N ASP A 62 -10.40 -11.33 -27.21
CA ASP A 62 -10.77 -10.68 -25.96
C ASP A 62 -10.00 -11.28 -24.77
N ASN A 63 -9.79 -12.57 -24.76
CA ASN A 63 -8.93 -13.23 -23.77
C ASN A 63 -7.49 -12.71 -23.83
N GLY A 64 -6.95 -12.50 -25.03
CA GLY A 64 -5.64 -11.90 -25.23
C GLY A 64 -5.56 -10.47 -24.69
N LYS A 65 -6.56 -9.65 -24.99
CA LYS A 65 -6.66 -8.26 -24.48
C LYS A 65 -6.76 -8.22 -22.95
N VAL A 66 -7.58 -9.06 -22.35
CA VAL A 66 -7.69 -9.16 -20.89
C VAL A 66 -6.37 -9.54 -20.27
N SER A 67 -5.67 -10.54 -20.82
CA SER A 67 -4.35 -10.98 -20.32
C SER A 67 -3.31 -9.86 -20.41
N GLU A 68 -3.31 -9.06 -21.47
CA GLU A 68 -2.44 -7.88 -21.60
C GLU A 68 -2.77 -6.82 -20.56
N LEU A 69 -4.03 -6.46 -20.43
CA LEU A 69 -4.50 -5.47 -19.44
C LEU A 69 -4.17 -5.91 -17.99
N GLU A 70 -4.33 -7.18 -17.69
CA GLU A 70 -3.97 -7.73 -16.36
C GLU A 70 -2.48 -7.61 -16.05
N LYS A 71 -1.61 -7.83 -17.05
CA LYS A 71 -0.17 -7.64 -16.91
C LYS A 71 0.19 -6.17 -16.68
N GLU A 72 -0.44 -5.27 -17.44
CA GLU A 72 -0.24 -3.83 -17.27
C GLU A 72 -0.71 -3.34 -15.90
N VAL A 73 -1.86 -3.83 -15.43
CA VAL A 73 -2.37 -3.55 -14.05
C VAL A 73 -1.39 -4.06 -13.00
N SER A 74 -0.84 -5.27 -13.18
CA SER A 74 0.15 -5.82 -12.26
C SER A 74 1.41 -4.93 -12.19
N THR A 75 1.92 -4.49 -13.33
CA THR A 75 3.08 -3.59 -13.40
C THR A 75 2.80 -2.25 -12.71
N LEU A 76 1.63 -1.66 -12.97
CA LEU A 76 1.22 -0.39 -12.34
C LEU A 76 1.06 -0.53 -10.82
N ARG A 77 0.53 -1.65 -10.34
CA ARG A 77 0.45 -1.94 -8.89
C ARG A 77 1.83 -2.09 -8.25
N ASP A 78 2.77 -2.70 -8.95
CA ASP A 78 4.15 -2.82 -8.47
C ASP A 78 4.82 -1.44 -8.38
N GLU A 79 4.59 -0.55 -9.35
CA GLU A 79 5.06 0.83 -9.33
C GLU A 79 4.44 1.62 -8.18
N GLU A 80 3.12 1.52 -7.99
CA GLU A 80 2.40 2.15 -6.87
C GLU A 80 2.94 1.67 -5.52
N THR A 81 3.08 0.35 -5.37
CA THR A 81 3.62 -0.27 -4.14
C THR A 81 5.04 0.20 -3.88
N LYS A 82 5.87 0.30 -4.91
CA LYS A 82 7.24 0.78 -4.78
C LYS A 82 7.29 2.24 -4.32
N LEU A 83 6.49 3.12 -4.91
CA LEU A 83 6.41 4.53 -4.51
C LEU A 83 6.02 4.68 -3.03
N ILE A 84 5.02 3.93 -2.60
CA ILE A 84 4.54 3.94 -1.21
C ILE A 84 5.61 3.36 -0.27
N SER A 85 6.24 2.25 -0.65
CA SER A 85 7.29 1.60 0.13
C SER A 85 8.52 2.49 0.29
N ASP A 86 8.97 3.13 -0.79
CA ASP A 86 10.11 4.05 -0.76
C ASP A 86 9.81 5.26 0.13
N TYR A 87 8.61 5.83 0.02
CA TYR A 87 8.15 6.89 0.90
C TYR A 87 8.16 6.46 2.37
N ALA A 88 7.57 5.31 2.68
CA ALA A 88 7.51 4.78 4.05
C ALA A 88 8.91 4.50 4.63
N ALA A 89 9.84 4.02 3.81
CA ALA A 89 11.21 3.76 4.23
C ALA A 89 11.97 5.04 4.59
N GLU A 90 11.66 6.16 3.93
CA GLU A 90 12.29 7.47 4.19
C GLU A 90 11.66 8.21 5.37
N GLN A 91 10.44 7.83 5.82
CA GLN A 91 9.71 8.54 6.85
C GLN A 91 9.91 7.95 8.24
N SER A 92 10.67 8.66 9.08
CA SER A 92 10.88 8.27 10.48
C SER A 92 9.57 8.15 11.26
N LYS A 93 8.60 9.03 11.00
CA LYS A 93 7.28 9.01 11.67
C LYS A 93 6.49 7.74 11.39
N VAL A 94 6.48 7.27 10.12
CA VAL A 94 5.79 6.03 9.73
C VAL A 94 6.43 4.84 10.42
N LYS A 95 7.76 4.78 10.40
CA LYS A 95 8.52 3.72 11.07
C LYS A 95 8.29 3.72 12.58
N GLN A 96 8.27 4.90 13.19
CA GLN A 96 8.00 5.07 14.61
C GLN A 96 6.59 4.61 14.97
N LEU A 97 5.60 4.89 14.14
CA LEU A 97 4.23 4.44 14.33
C LEU A 97 4.10 2.92 14.27
N LEU A 98 4.74 2.29 13.28
CA LEU A 98 4.77 0.82 13.17
C LEU A 98 5.44 0.18 14.39
N ASP A 99 6.58 0.70 14.81
CA ASP A 99 7.29 0.21 15.96
C ASP A 99 6.50 0.41 17.27
N LEU A 100 5.77 1.51 17.40
CA LEU A 100 4.87 1.75 18.51
C LEU A 100 3.73 0.73 18.56
N ALA A 101 3.14 0.42 17.41
CA ALA A 101 2.10 -0.61 17.30
C ALA A 101 2.64 -2.00 17.65
N LEU A 102 3.85 -2.33 17.20
CA LEU A 102 4.55 -3.58 17.54
C LEU A 102 4.89 -3.66 19.04
N LEU A 103 5.36 -2.55 19.63
CA LEU A 103 5.62 -2.47 21.07
C LEU A 103 4.34 -2.71 21.88
N GLY A 104 3.22 -2.11 21.50
CA GLY A 104 1.93 -2.31 22.14
C GLY A 104 1.44 -3.77 22.10
N ASN A 105 1.87 -4.53 21.11
CA ASN A 105 1.59 -5.97 20.99
C ASN A 105 2.70 -6.88 21.54
N GLY A 106 3.71 -6.31 22.19
CA GLY A 106 4.84 -7.06 22.77
C GLY A 106 5.77 -7.69 21.74
N LEU A 107 5.74 -7.22 20.48
CA LEU A 107 6.50 -7.78 19.36
C LEU A 107 7.84 -7.07 19.12
N LEU A 108 8.02 -5.86 19.65
CA LEU A 108 9.22 -5.06 19.46
C LEU A 108 10.26 -5.44 20.53
N LYS A 109 11.39 -5.97 20.09
CA LYS A 109 12.46 -6.48 20.99
C LYS A 109 13.85 -6.22 20.40
N GLY A 110 14.86 -6.34 21.25
CA GLY A 110 16.26 -6.30 20.85
C GLY A 110 16.68 -5.00 20.17
N GLN A 111 17.34 -5.11 19.03
CA GLN A 111 17.86 -3.96 18.29
C GLN A 111 16.74 -3.02 17.79
N ASP A 112 15.59 -3.58 17.42
CA ASP A 112 14.44 -2.79 16.97
C ASP A 112 13.87 -1.93 18.11
N LEU A 113 13.80 -2.46 19.32
CA LEU A 113 13.42 -1.70 20.51
C LEU A 113 14.44 -0.58 20.80
N SER A 114 15.73 -0.88 20.72
CA SER A 114 16.79 0.12 20.90
C SER A 114 16.71 1.24 19.85
N ASN A 115 16.48 0.90 18.60
CA ASN A 115 16.31 1.86 17.52
C ASN A 115 15.04 2.71 17.71
N PHE A 116 13.95 2.11 18.18
CA PHE A 116 12.71 2.81 18.54
C PHE A 116 12.98 3.88 19.62
N ILE A 117 13.67 3.52 20.68
CA ILE A 117 14.01 4.44 21.79
C ILE A 117 14.85 5.60 21.27
N LYS A 118 15.87 5.34 20.46
CA LYS A 118 16.73 6.39 19.87
C LYS A 118 15.93 7.35 19.00
N ARG A 119 15.02 6.85 18.16
CA ARG A 119 14.15 7.70 17.34
C ARG A 119 13.19 8.54 18.19
N SER A 120 12.62 7.94 19.24
CA SER A 120 11.73 8.66 20.16
C SER A 120 12.43 9.84 20.81
N ILE A 121 13.68 9.68 21.22
CA ILE A 121 14.50 10.76 21.81
C ILE A 121 14.78 11.85 20.78
N SER A 122 15.08 11.49 19.52
CA SER A 122 15.39 12.45 18.47
C SER A 122 14.18 13.26 18.00
N MET A 123 12.96 12.80 18.26
CA MET A 123 11.71 13.45 17.90
C MET A 123 11.16 14.41 18.97
N LEU A 124 11.78 14.45 20.13
CA LEU A 124 11.37 15.32 21.24
C LEU A 124 11.71 16.79 21.04
#